data_b533a1e3501195c0b7c6b782f981886f
#
_entry.id   b533a1e3501195c0b7c6b782f981886f
#
_cell.length_a   1.000
_cell.length_b   1.000
_cell.length_c   1.000
_cell.angle_alpha   90.00
_cell.angle_beta   90.00
_cell.angle_gamma   90.00
#
_symmetry.space_group_name_H-M   'P 1'
#
loop_
_entity.id
_entity.type
_entity.pdbx_description
1 polymer ?
#
loop_
_entity_poly.entity_id
_entity_poly.type
_entity_poly.pdbx_seq_one_letter_code
_entity_poly.pdbx_strand_id
1 'polypeptide(L)'
;MMNKHISIIITLICAVLMAIATVYAAVTAAESVPEGVPPEVNTEGLCVHTVKEPTYEMYYTHDDVVAVAKMLYGESRGCSIDNQQKAVWCVLNRVDADGFPDTIIGVLSQPNQFHGYSTAFPVWDELTAVAEDVLTRWSLEKQGVAVNRELPKSFLYFTGTGNENIFREAY
;
A
#
# COMPACT_ATOMS: atom_id res chain seq x y z
N MET A 1 40.04 3.94 -35.06
CA MET A 1 40.03 5.02 -34.02
C MET A 1 38.75 4.92 -33.24
N MET A 2 38.78 4.43 -32.02
CA MET A 2 37.59 4.37 -31.16
C MET A 2 37.20 5.78 -30.69
N ASN A 3 35.91 6.12 -30.81
CA ASN A 3 35.44 7.47 -30.53
C ASN A 3 35.66 7.77 -29.01
N LYS A 4 36.27 8.93 -28.68
CA LYS A 4 36.61 9.32 -27.31
C LYS A 4 35.42 9.23 -26.35
N HIS A 5 34.20 9.50 -26.83
CA HIS A 5 32.98 9.38 -26.04
C HIS A 5 32.63 7.92 -25.66
N ILE A 6 32.89 6.97 -26.57
CA ILE A 6 32.67 5.53 -26.32
C ILE A 6 33.64 5.03 -25.26
N SER A 7 34.91 5.49 -25.31
CA SER A 7 35.92 5.12 -24.31
C SER A 7 35.56 5.60 -22.91
N ILE A 8 35.06 6.84 -22.77
CA ILE A 8 34.61 7.41 -21.48
C ILE A 8 33.40 6.63 -20.92
N ILE A 9 32.45 6.28 -21.78
CA ILE A 9 31.24 5.52 -21.35
C ILE A 9 31.64 4.13 -20.85
N ILE A 10 32.55 3.44 -21.54
CA ILE A 10 33.03 2.12 -21.13
C ILE A 10 33.76 2.21 -19.77
N THR A 11 34.58 3.24 -19.57
CA THR A 11 35.30 3.44 -18.31
C THR A 11 34.35 3.70 -17.14
N LEU A 12 33.30 4.49 -17.35
CA LEU A 12 32.28 4.75 -16.33
C LEU A 12 31.46 3.50 -15.98
N ILE A 13 31.09 2.69 -16.98
CA ILE A 13 30.38 1.42 -16.75
C ILE A 13 31.24 0.45 -15.97
N CYS A 14 32.54 0.30 -16.30
CA CYS A 14 33.45 -0.55 -15.55
C CYS A 14 33.62 -0.07 -14.09
N ALA A 15 33.70 1.22 -13.84
CA ALA A 15 33.81 1.76 -12.49
C ALA A 15 32.56 1.47 -11.65
N VAL A 16 31.38 1.59 -12.22
CA VAL A 16 30.11 1.24 -11.55
C VAL A 16 30.02 -0.25 -11.25
N LEU A 17 30.41 -1.12 -12.19
CA LEU A 17 30.40 -2.57 -11.98
C LEU A 17 31.40 -3.00 -10.89
N MET A 18 32.56 -2.37 -10.81
CA MET A 18 33.54 -2.64 -9.75
C MET A 18 33.04 -2.19 -8.37
N ALA A 19 32.32 -1.06 -8.29
CA ALA A 19 31.71 -0.59 -7.05
C ALA A 19 30.60 -1.54 -6.57
N ILE A 20 29.79 -2.10 -7.47
CA ILE A 20 28.74 -3.08 -7.14
C ILE A 20 29.39 -4.38 -6.64
N ALA A 21 30.47 -4.85 -7.28
CA ALA A 21 31.16 -6.07 -6.88
C ALA A 21 31.79 -5.95 -5.48
N THR A 22 32.31 -4.79 -5.10
CA THR A 22 32.88 -4.56 -3.76
C THR A 22 31.80 -4.50 -2.67
N VAL A 23 30.62 -3.97 -2.95
CA VAL A 23 29.48 -3.99 -2.02
C VAL A 23 28.94 -5.42 -1.86
N TYR A 24 28.87 -6.21 -2.94
CA TYR A 24 28.43 -7.61 -2.89
C TYR A 24 29.39 -8.47 -2.05
N ALA A 25 30.70 -8.28 -2.22
CA ALA A 25 31.71 -9.00 -1.45
C ALA A 25 31.71 -8.63 0.05
N ALA A 26 31.35 -7.39 0.39
CA ALA A 26 31.21 -6.94 1.79
C ALA A 26 29.97 -7.53 2.47
N VAL A 27 28.88 -7.70 1.72
CA VAL A 27 27.63 -8.31 2.25
C VAL A 27 27.80 -9.83 2.46
N THR A 28 28.48 -10.53 1.55
CA THR A 28 28.71 -11.98 1.69
C THR A 28 29.75 -12.35 2.75
N ALA A 29 30.68 -11.44 3.09
CA ALA A 29 31.67 -11.65 4.15
C ALA A 29 31.10 -11.47 5.57
N ALA A 30 29.89 -10.90 5.71
CA ALA A 30 29.22 -10.70 7.01
C ALA A 30 28.43 -11.93 7.50
N GLU A 31 28.30 -13.00 6.69
CA GLU A 31 27.49 -14.19 7.03
C GLU A 31 28.28 -15.43 7.45
N SER A 32 29.57 -15.33 7.76
CA SER A 32 30.31 -16.42 8.39
C SER A 32 30.31 -16.30 9.92
N VAL A 33 29.21 -16.71 10.55
CA VAL A 33 29.19 -16.98 12.00
C VAL A 33 29.96 -18.27 12.23
N PRO A 34 31.02 -18.31 13.09
CA PRO A 34 31.69 -19.55 13.42
C PRO A 34 30.73 -20.43 14.23
N GLU A 35 30.56 -21.68 13.81
CA GLU A 35 29.87 -22.75 14.53
C GLU A 35 30.63 -23.08 15.81
N GLY A 36 30.34 -22.33 16.87
CA GLY A 36 30.77 -22.59 18.23
C GLY A 36 29.69 -23.35 18.97
N VAL A 37 30.08 -24.46 19.58
CA VAL A 37 29.26 -25.31 20.48
C VAL A 37 28.44 -24.42 21.41
N PRO A 38 27.09 -24.62 21.51
CA PRO A 38 26.27 -23.80 22.40
C PRO A 38 26.69 -24.02 23.85
N PRO A 39 26.90 -22.96 24.66
CA PRO A 39 27.02 -23.15 26.09
C PRO A 39 25.68 -23.69 26.61
N GLU A 40 25.72 -24.68 27.51
CA GLU A 40 24.56 -25.14 28.27
C GLU A 40 23.94 -23.94 28.98
N VAL A 41 22.77 -23.51 28.49
CA VAL A 41 21.99 -22.45 29.10
C VAL A 41 21.22 -23.05 30.25
N ASN A 42 21.63 -22.76 31.47
CA ASN A 42 20.93 -23.03 32.68
C ASN A 42 19.57 -22.26 32.65
N THR A 43 18.48 -22.99 32.46
CA THR A 43 17.12 -22.48 32.24
C THR A 43 16.36 -22.19 33.54
N GLU A 44 17.02 -21.66 34.56
CA GLU A 44 16.34 -21.17 35.75
C GLU A 44 16.32 -19.64 35.76
N GLY A 45 15.19 -19.05 35.37
CA GLY A 45 14.88 -17.65 35.63
C GLY A 45 14.60 -16.73 34.45
N LEU A 46 14.49 -17.21 33.20
CA LEU A 46 14.07 -16.35 32.10
C LEU A 46 12.53 -16.31 32.06
N CYS A 47 11.92 -15.29 32.69
CA CYS A 47 10.54 -14.92 32.41
C CYS A 47 10.45 -14.51 30.92
N VAL A 48 10.12 -15.45 30.05
CA VAL A 48 9.71 -15.13 28.69
C VAL A 48 8.36 -14.42 28.81
N HIS A 49 8.40 -13.08 28.89
CA HIS A 49 7.23 -12.29 28.60
C HIS A 49 6.88 -12.53 27.14
N THR A 50 5.99 -13.48 26.91
CA THR A 50 5.32 -13.63 25.61
C THR A 50 4.53 -12.34 25.42
N VAL A 51 5.11 -11.36 24.74
CA VAL A 51 4.39 -10.19 24.26
C VAL A 51 3.40 -10.74 23.24
N LYS A 52 2.14 -10.90 23.67
CA LYS A 52 1.07 -11.27 22.76
C LYS A 52 0.95 -10.10 21.77
N GLU A 53 1.33 -10.32 20.54
CA GLU A 53 1.11 -9.35 19.49
C GLU A 53 -0.37 -8.96 19.47
N PRO A 54 -0.70 -7.66 19.40
CA PRO A 54 -2.10 -7.24 19.34
C PRO A 54 -2.72 -7.81 18.05
N THR A 55 -3.76 -8.62 18.22
CA THR A 55 -4.58 -9.11 17.11
C THR A 55 -5.61 -8.03 16.78
N TYR A 56 -5.52 -7.46 15.57
CA TYR A 56 -6.48 -6.48 15.06
C TYR A 56 -7.57 -7.18 14.25
N GLU A 57 -8.82 -6.75 14.43
CA GLU A 57 -9.95 -7.19 13.63
C GLU A 57 -9.96 -6.45 12.30
N MET A 58 -10.17 -7.17 11.18
CA MET A 58 -10.32 -6.54 9.87
C MET A 58 -11.80 -6.24 9.61
N TYR A 59 -12.13 -4.98 9.34
CA TYR A 59 -13.48 -4.51 9.04
C TYR A 59 -13.81 -4.57 7.55
N TYR A 60 -13.07 -5.36 6.78
CA TYR A 60 -13.30 -5.60 5.36
C TYR A 60 -13.01 -7.06 5.00
N THR A 61 -13.53 -7.49 3.87
CA THR A 61 -13.36 -8.82 3.30
C THR A 61 -12.46 -8.79 2.07
N HIS A 62 -12.06 -9.96 1.57
CA HIS A 62 -11.37 -10.06 0.28
C HIS A 62 -12.22 -9.50 -0.88
N ASP A 63 -13.54 -9.70 -0.86
CA ASP A 63 -14.45 -9.18 -1.87
C ASP A 63 -14.48 -7.64 -1.88
N ASP A 64 -14.34 -7.01 -0.72
CA ASP A 64 -14.22 -5.55 -0.62
C ASP A 64 -12.91 -5.05 -1.25
N VAL A 65 -11.78 -5.75 -1.02
CA VAL A 65 -10.50 -5.44 -1.68
C VAL A 65 -10.64 -5.50 -3.18
N VAL A 66 -11.22 -6.59 -3.71
CA VAL A 66 -11.47 -6.77 -5.15
C VAL A 66 -12.38 -5.67 -5.70
N ALA A 67 -13.44 -5.31 -4.98
CA ALA A 67 -14.37 -4.25 -5.40
C ALA A 67 -13.67 -2.88 -5.46
N VAL A 68 -12.88 -2.54 -4.45
CA VAL A 68 -12.10 -1.30 -4.40
C VAL A 68 -11.03 -1.26 -5.50
N ALA A 69 -10.31 -2.35 -5.75
CA ALA A 69 -9.33 -2.43 -6.84
C ALA A 69 -9.98 -2.20 -8.22
N LYS A 70 -11.18 -2.74 -8.44
CA LYS A 70 -11.97 -2.50 -9.67
C LYS A 70 -12.49 -1.07 -9.77
N MET A 71 -12.87 -0.45 -8.67
CA MET A 71 -13.22 0.97 -8.63
C MET A 71 -12.00 1.83 -9.00
N LEU A 72 -10.85 1.55 -8.41
CA LEU A 72 -9.59 2.25 -8.76
C LEU A 72 -9.23 2.08 -10.23
N TYR A 73 -9.44 0.90 -10.80
CA TYR A 73 -9.22 0.68 -12.23
C TYR A 73 -10.07 1.60 -13.10
N GLY A 74 -11.34 1.76 -12.78
CA GLY A 74 -12.26 2.60 -13.56
C GLY A 74 -12.06 4.10 -13.33
N GLU A 75 -11.85 4.51 -12.08
CA GLU A 75 -11.86 5.92 -11.68
C GLU A 75 -10.46 6.55 -11.62
N SER A 76 -9.41 5.77 -11.32
CA SER A 76 -8.14 6.34 -10.87
C SER A 76 -6.89 5.62 -11.39
N ARG A 77 -6.97 4.65 -12.31
CA ARG A 77 -5.79 3.86 -12.75
C ARG A 77 -4.66 4.70 -13.34
N GLY A 78 -4.97 5.88 -13.87
CA GLY A 78 -3.98 6.81 -14.43
C GLY A 78 -3.48 7.88 -13.45
N CYS A 79 -4.01 7.88 -12.21
CA CYS A 79 -3.66 8.85 -11.20
C CYS A 79 -2.42 8.40 -10.39
N SER A 80 -1.83 9.33 -9.63
CA SER A 80 -0.78 9.01 -8.66
C SER A 80 -1.31 8.12 -7.53
N ILE A 81 -0.43 7.38 -6.85
CA ILE A 81 -0.78 6.53 -5.71
C ILE A 81 -1.49 7.35 -4.61
N ASP A 82 -1.01 8.53 -4.29
CA ASP A 82 -1.65 9.44 -3.32
C ASP A 82 -3.10 9.78 -3.72
N ASN A 83 -3.35 10.03 -5.01
CA ASN A 83 -4.69 10.31 -5.49
C ASN A 83 -5.60 9.07 -5.48
N GLN A 84 -5.04 7.89 -5.77
CA GLN A 84 -5.73 6.61 -5.65
C GLN A 84 -6.12 6.31 -4.19
N GLN A 85 -5.20 6.50 -3.24
CA GLN A 85 -5.46 6.35 -1.81
C GLN A 85 -6.58 7.29 -1.33
N LYS A 86 -6.56 8.55 -1.76
CA LYS A 86 -7.64 9.52 -1.50
C LYS A 86 -8.99 9.05 -2.04
N ALA A 87 -9.03 8.43 -3.22
CA ALA A 87 -10.26 7.88 -3.77
C ALA A 87 -10.82 6.75 -2.90
N VAL A 88 -9.97 5.86 -2.38
CA VAL A 88 -10.39 4.83 -1.42
C VAL A 88 -10.90 5.45 -0.12
N TRP A 89 -10.17 6.42 0.46
CA TRP A 89 -10.64 7.13 1.64
C TRP A 89 -11.99 7.82 1.45
N CYS A 90 -12.27 8.35 0.26
CA CYS A 90 -13.58 8.94 -0.05
C CYS A 90 -14.70 7.90 0.00
N VAL A 91 -14.46 6.67 -0.48
CA VAL A 91 -15.40 5.54 -0.33
C VAL A 91 -15.63 5.23 1.15
N LEU A 92 -14.55 5.09 1.93
CA LEU A 92 -14.62 4.72 3.35
C LEU A 92 -15.24 5.82 4.21
N ASN A 93 -15.01 7.10 3.86
CA ASN A 93 -15.69 8.22 4.50
C ASN A 93 -17.22 8.13 4.31
N ARG A 94 -17.69 7.69 3.14
CA ARG A 94 -19.12 7.46 2.92
C ARG A 94 -19.64 6.28 3.72
N VAL A 95 -18.90 5.18 3.83
CA VAL A 95 -19.27 4.02 4.68
C VAL A 95 -19.46 4.46 6.14
N ASP A 96 -18.65 5.41 6.60
CA ASP A 96 -18.68 5.91 7.98
C ASP A 96 -19.66 7.09 8.19
N ALA A 97 -20.24 7.65 7.11
CA ALA A 97 -21.10 8.83 7.18
C ALA A 97 -22.59 8.47 7.13
N ASP A 98 -23.39 9.19 7.90
CA ASP A 98 -24.85 9.07 7.85
C ASP A 98 -25.38 9.40 6.44
N GLY A 99 -26.40 8.66 6.00
CA GLY A 99 -27.07 8.88 4.71
C GLY A 99 -26.43 8.15 3.53
N PHE A 100 -25.35 7.41 3.73
CA PHE A 100 -24.73 6.50 2.77
C PHE A 100 -24.93 5.04 3.20
N PRO A 101 -24.74 4.06 2.28
CA PRO A 101 -24.67 2.65 2.66
C PRO A 101 -23.52 2.38 3.64
N ASP A 102 -23.74 1.48 4.60
CA ASP A 102 -22.80 1.08 5.64
C ASP A 102 -21.79 0.01 5.22
N THR A 103 -21.75 -0.33 3.91
CA THR A 103 -20.82 -1.32 3.34
C THR A 103 -20.09 -0.73 2.14
N ILE A 104 -18.85 -1.18 1.93
CA ILE A 104 -18.01 -0.76 0.80
C ILE A 104 -18.69 -1.05 -0.53
N ILE A 105 -19.15 -2.27 -0.74
CA ILE A 105 -19.86 -2.67 -1.97
C ILE A 105 -21.16 -1.88 -2.13
N GLY A 106 -21.87 -1.61 -1.03
CA GLY A 106 -23.06 -0.77 -1.04
C GLY A 106 -22.79 0.64 -1.56
N VAL A 107 -21.72 1.28 -1.07
CA VAL A 107 -21.30 2.63 -1.52
C VAL A 107 -20.90 2.60 -3.00
N LEU A 108 -20.10 1.63 -3.42
CA LEU A 108 -19.65 1.51 -4.82
C LEU A 108 -20.79 1.22 -5.80
N SER A 109 -21.86 0.58 -5.33
CA SER A 109 -23.02 0.20 -6.14
C SER A 109 -24.12 1.28 -6.18
N GLN A 110 -23.93 2.43 -5.52
CA GLN A 110 -24.91 3.50 -5.54
C GLN A 110 -25.13 4.03 -6.96
N PRO A 111 -26.40 4.20 -7.41
CA PRO A 111 -26.69 4.75 -8.73
C PRO A 111 -26.04 6.13 -8.93
N ASN A 112 -25.40 6.33 -10.07
CA ASN A 112 -24.81 7.61 -10.50
C ASN A 112 -23.69 8.16 -9.59
N GLN A 113 -23.02 7.30 -8.78
CA GLN A 113 -21.93 7.74 -7.91
C GLN A 113 -20.56 7.35 -8.48
N PHE A 114 -20.31 6.08 -8.68
CA PHE A 114 -19.04 5.58 -9.21
C PHE A 114 -19.25 5.05 -10.64
N HIS A 115 -19.28 5.95 -11.62
CA HIS A 115 -19.53 5.58 -13.02
C HIS A 115 -18.41 4.69 -13.60
N GLY A 116 -17.19 4.82 -13.09
CA GLY A 116 -16.06 3.99 -13.46
C GLY A 116 -16.01 2.63 -12.75
N TYR A 117 -16.92 2.32 -11.82
CA TYR A 117 -16.95 1.02 -11.18
C TYR A 117 -17.70 -0.02 -12.02
N SER A 118 -17.08 -1.18 -12.23
CA SER A 118 -17.71 -2.33 -12.87
C SER A 118 -17.13 -3.64 -12.32
N THR A 119 -18.01 -4.59 -12.03
CA THR A 119 -17.61 -5.94 -11.60
C THR A 119 -16.86 -6.71 -12.70
N ALA A 120 -16.99 -6.30 -13.97
CA ALA A 120 -16.31 -6.90 -15.12
C ALA A 120 -14.86 -6.41 -15.30
N PHE A 121 -14.42 -5.37 -14.58
CA PHE A 121 -13.06 -4.86 -14.71
C PHE A 121 -12.01 -5.85 -14.19
N PRO A 122 -10.81 -5.84 -14.78
CA PRO A 122 -9.70 -6.63 -14.28
C PRO A 122 -9.25 -6.14 -12.90
N VAL A 123 -8.64 -7.04 -12.16
CA VAL A 123 -7.97 -6.73 -10.89
C VAL A 123 -6.47 -6.67 -11.17
N TRP A 124 -5.84 -5.52 -10.92
CA TRP A 124 -4.41 -5.33 -11.07
C TRP A 124 -3.73 -5.34 -9.70
N ASP A 125 -2.59 -6.00 -9.61
CA ASP A 125 -1.85 -6.17 -8.35
C ASP A 125 -1.50 -4.82 -7.71
N GLU A 126 -1.13 -3.82 -8.51
CA GLU A 126 -0.79 -2.49 -8.02
C GLU A 126 -1.99 -1.79 -7.36
N LEU A 127 -3.18 -1.94 -7.96
CA LEU A 127 -4.41 -1.35 -7.42
C LEU A 127 -4.93 -2.13 -6.23
N THR A 128 -4.71 -3.44 -6.20
CA THR A 128 -5.01 -4.30 -5.05
C THR A 128 -4.15 -3.89 -3.85
N ALA A 129 -2.85 -3.67 -4.05
CA ALA A 129 -1.95 -3.21 -2.98
C ALA A 129 -2.38 -1.86 -2.39
N VAL A 130 -2.82 -0.91 -3.22
CA VAL A 130 -3.38 0.38 -2.75
C VAL A 130 -4.67 0.17 -1.96
N ALA A 131 -5.56 -0.71 -2.43
CA ALA A 131 -6.81 -1.03 -1.74
C ALA A 131 -6.54 -1.64 -0.36
N GLU A 132 -5.70 -2.68 -0.29
CA GLU A 132 -5.34 -3.37 0.96
C GLU A 132 -4.67 -2.44 1.97
N ASP A 133 -3.75 -1.58 1.54
CA ASP A 133 -3.09 -0.61 2.41
C ASP A 133 -4.11 0.33 3.10
N VAL A 134 -5.00 0.94 2.33
CA VAL A 134 -5.96 1.90 2.87
C VAL A 134 -7.03 1.20 3.72
N LEU A 135 -7.54 0.04 3.29
CA LEU A 135 -8.53 -0.74 4.04
C LEU A 135 -7.98 -1.24 5.38
N THR A 136 -6.71 -1.65 5.41
CA THR A 136 -6.02 -2.03 6.65
C THR A 136 -5.93 -0.84 7.60
N ARG A 137 -5.48 0.32 7.12
CA ARG A 137 -5.40 1.54 7.94
C ARG A 137 -6.77 1.98 8.45
N TRP A 138 -7.82 1.90 7.64
CA TRP A 138 -9.19 2.17 8.07
C TRP A 138 -9.66 1.21 9.18
N SER A 139 -9.37 -0.10 9.06
CA SER A 139 -9.68 -1.08 10.10
C SER A 139 -8.95 -0.78 11.42
N LEU A 140 -7.68 -0.37 11.34
CA LEU A 140 -6.90 0.05 12.50
C LEU A 140 -7.47 1.31 13.14
N GLU A 141 -7.87 2.31 12.33
CA GLU A 141 -8.50 3.53 12.82
C GLU A 141 -9.80 3.26 13.57
N LYS A 142 -10.64 2.34 13.09
CA LYS A 142 -11.87 1.92 13.79
C LYS A 142 -11.60 1.33 15.18
N GLN A 143 -10.42 0.79 15.40
CA GLN A 143 -9.96 0.22 16.68
C GLN A 143 -9.19 1.24 17.54
N GLY A 144 -9.21 2.52 17.15
CA GLY A 144 -8.58 3.60 17.91
C GLY A 144 -7.07 3.74 17.68
N VAL A 145 -6.49 3.04 16.70
CA VAL A 145 -5.09 3.20 16.31
C VAL A 145 -4.95 4.45 15.46
N ALA A 146 -3.99 5.30 15.79
CA ALA A 146 -3.67 6.46 14.97
C ALA A 146 -3.06 6.04 13.64
N VAL A 147 -3.65 6.49 12.53
CA VAL A 147 -3.19 6.19 11.17
C VAL A 147 -2.98 7.48 10.38
N ASN A 148 -2.11 7.41 9.38
CA ASN A 148 -2.01 8.48 8.40
C ASN A 148 -3.18 8.40 7.41
N ARG A 149 -3.88 9.53 7.20
CA ARG A 149 -4.97 9.64 6.23
C ARG A 149 -4.58 10.66 5.17
N GLU A 150 -4.68 10.26 3.90
CA GLU A 150 -4.45 11.16 2.76
C GLU A 150 -5.65 12.08 2.52
N LEU A 151 -6.85 11.72 3.06
CA LEU A 151 -8.08 12.48 2.87
C LEU A 151 -8.83 12.63 4.21
N PRO A 152 -9.19 13.86 4.66
CA PRO A 152 -10.01 14.08 5.84
C PRO A 152 -11.41 13.44 5.73
N LYS A 153 -12.04 13.12 6.88
CA LYS A 153 -13.33 12.42 6.94
C LYS A 153 -14.49 13.21 6.32
N SER A 154 -14.39 14.54 6.25
CA SER A 154 -15.40 15.41 5.66
C SER A 154 -15.51 15.32 4.13
N PHE A 155 -14.49 14.76 3.46
CA PHE A 155 -14.48 14.67 2.00
C PHE A 155 -15.24 13.44 1.52
N LEU A 156 -16.42 13.65 0.97
CA LEU A 156 -17.37 12.61 0.55
C LEU A 156 -17.54 12.49 -0.96
N TYR A 157 -16.98 13.43 -1.74
CA TYR A 157 -17.17 13.50 -3.18
C TYR A 157 -15.86 13.73 -3.91
N PHE A 158 -15.78 13.24 -5.15
CA PHE A 158 -14.72 13.62 -6.07
C PHE A 158 -15.21 13.68 -7.51
N THR A 159 -14.44 14.36 -8.35
CA THR A 159 -14.65 14.42 -9.80
C THR A 159 -13.34 14.16 -10.49
N GLY A 160 -13.31 13.16 -11.39
CA GLY A 160 -12.15 12.84 -12.20
C GLY A 160 -11.92 13.87 -13.32
N THR A 161 -10.65 14.21 -13.56
CA THR A 161 -10.22 15.04 -14.69
C THR A 161 -9.48 14.22 -15.76
N GLY A 162 -9.40 12.89 -15.58
CA GLY A 162 -8.66 11.95 -16.42
C GLY A 162 -7.31 11.53 -15.82
N ASN A 163 -6.54 12.46 -15.26
CA ASN A 163 -5.23 12.20 -14.65
C ASN A 163 -5.22 12.47 -13.14
N GLU A 164 -6.28 13.05 -12.60
CA GLU A 164 -6.40 13.43 -11.20
C GLU A 164 -7.88 13.45 -10.79
N ASN A 165 -8.16 13.14 -9.52
CA ASN A 165 -9.45 13.35 -8.89
C ASN A 165 -9.39 14.58 -7.99
N ILE A 166 -10.41 15.44 -8.08
CA ILE A 166 -10.58 16.62 -7.23
C ILE A 166 -11.62 16.28 -6.17
N PHE A 167 -11.21 16.30 -4.90
CA PHE A 167 -12.03 15.89 -3.77
C PHE A 167 -12.77 17.09 -3.15
N ARG A 168 -13.99 16.85 -2.60
CA ARG A 168 -14.88 17.87 -2.04
C ARG A 168 -15.67 17.34 -0.84
N GLU A 169 -16.03 18.23 0.07
CA GLU A 169 -16.88 17.92 1.23
C GLU A 169 -18.37 17.88 0.87
N ALA A 170 -18.78 18.68 -0.11
CA ALA A 170 -20.15 18.76 -0.60
C ALA A 170 -20.19 18.73 -2.12
N TYR A 171 -21.37 18.40 -2.66
CA TYR A 171 -21.60 18.38 -4.11
C TYR A 171 -21.86 19.79 -4.65
#